data_5a4b95662074ef2648c6c41eb796c292
#
_entry.id   5a4b95662074ef2648c6c41eb796c292
#
_cell.length_a   1.000
_cell.length_b   1.000
_cell.length_c   1.000
_cell.angle_alpha   90.00
_cell.angle_beta   90.00
_cell.angle_gamma   90.00
#
_symmetry.space_group_name_H-M   'P 1'
#
loop_
_entity.id
_entity.type
_entity.pdbx_description
1 polymer ?
#
loop_
_entity_poly.entity_id
_entity_poly.type
_entity_poly.pdbx_seq_one_letter_code
_entity_poly.pdbx_strand_id
1 'polypeptide(L)'
;MPQANRLILPSASVARQIENKDIWNDTRSSSAADFFTIGYAGRKTEEIVLALKTYGVRTLVDIRYNPVSMYRPELSKNNFARLLSERGIFYAHLPELGVPRDIRAKAIETGSRDVIWDWYDNVVAAFLGRNLHFFLNSFEHPVALMCTEIDPHECHRHRLSLALEDMGMKGFEI
;
A
#
# COMPACT_ATOMS: atom_id res chain seq x y z
N MET A 1 35.00 -6.17 -10.46
CA MET A 1 34.12 -5.30 -9.65
C MET A 1 32.91 -4.94 -10.49
N PRO A 2 31.69 -5.43 -10.23
CA PRO A 2 30.51 -5.04 -11.00
C PRO A 2 30.10 -3.63 -10.56
N GLN A 3 29.93 -2.74 -11.55
CA GLN A 3 29.41 -1.40 -11.35
C GLN A 3 27.96 -1.48 -10.85
N ALA A 4 27.69 -0.84 -9.71
CA ALA A 4 26.35 -0.68 -9.17
C ALA A 4 25.51 0.14 -10.18
N ASN A 5 24.47 -0.49 -10.71
CA ASN A 5 23.47 0.15 -11.57
C ASN A 5 22.74 1.19 -10.72
N ARG A 6 23.08 2.46 -10.91
CA ARG A 6 22.42 3.59 -10.26
C ARG A 6 21.06 3.75 -10.91
N LEU A 7 20.00 3.23 -10.27
CA LEU A 7 18.63 3.56 -10.63
C LEU A 7 18.48 5.08 -10.53
N ILE A 8 18.20 5.71 -11.66
CA ILE A 8 17.90 7.15 -11.74
C ILE A 8 16.47 7.29 -11.22
N LEU A 9 16.34 7.81 -10.00
CA LEU A 9 15.04 8.16 -9.43
C LEU A 9 14.43 9.31 -10.25
N PRO A 10 13.14 9.27 -10.58
CA PRO A 10 12.47 10.41 -11.19
C PRO A 10 12.57 11.62 -10.25
N SER A 11 12.82 12.80 -10.82
CA SER A 11 12.87 14.04 -10.06
C SER A 11 11.50 14.36 -9.43
N ALA A 12 11.48 15.11 -8.34
CA ALA A 12 10.25 15.55 -7.68
C ALA A 12 9.25 16.26 -8.62
N SER A 13 9.73 16.81 -9.75
CA SER A 13 8.90 17.39 -10.80
C SER A 13 8.12 16.35 -11.59
N VAL A 14 8.65 15.14 -11.75
CA VAL A 14 7.98 14.02 -12.45
C VAL A 14 6.89 13.44 -11.55
N ALA A 15 7.13 13.31 -10.24
CA ALA A 15 6.11 12.88 -9.28
C ALA A 15 4.87 13.82 -9.29
N ARG A 16 5.07 15.16 -9.38
CA ARG A 16 3.98 16.13 -9.46
C ARG A 16 3.21 16.09 -10.79
N GLN A 17 3.82 15.65 -11.89
CA GLN A 17 3.11 15.51 -13.18
C GLN A 17 2.22 14.26 -13.21
N ILE A 18 2.45 13.29 -12.33
CA ILE A 18 1.64 12.07 -12.21
C ILE A 18 0.33 12.34 -11.44
N GLU A 19 0.28 13.39 -10.58
CA GLU A 19 -0.90 13.77 -9.77
C GLU A 19 -2.16 14.11 -10.60
N ASN A 20 -2.04 14.37 -11.90
CA ASN A 20 -3.16 14.75 -12.79
C ASN A 20 -3.64 13.63 -13.73
N LYS A 21 -3.24 12.41 -13.52
CA LYS A 21 -3.84 11.28 -14.25
C LYS A 21 -4.90 10.62 -13.37
N ASP A 22 -6.16 10.77 -13.77
CA ASP A 22 -7.30 9.96 -13.32
C ASP A 22 -7.10 8.48 -13.73
N ILE A 23 -6.04 7.84 -13.20
CA ILE A 23 -5.65 6.48 -13.54
C ILE A 23 -6.68 5.47 -12.98
N TRP A 24 -7.44 5.87 -11.96
CA TRP A 24 -8.34 4.97 -11.23
C TRP A 24 -9.75 4.84 -11.81
N ASN A 25 -10.11 5.65 -12.82
CA ASN A 25 -11.40 5.55 -13.52
C ASN A 25 -11.32 4.79 -14.86
N ASP A 26 -10.18 4.18 -15.15
CA ASP A 26 -10.05 3.38 -16.37
C ASP A 26 -10.63 1.98 -16.14
N THR A 27 -11.47 1.52 -17.06
CA THR A 27 -12.16 0.22 -17.14
C THR A 27 -11.20 -0.98 -17.23
N ARG A 28 -10.11 -0.99 -16.45
CA ARG A 28 -9.20 -2.12 -16.39
C ARG A 28 -9.91 -3.30 -15.75
N SER A 29 -9.96 -4.40 -16.46
CA SER A 29 -10.46 -5.65 -15.92
C SER A 29 -9.64 -6.05 -14.70
N SER A 30 -10.29 -6.27 -13.55
CA SER A 30 -9.66 -6.78 -12.32
C SER A 30 -8.87 -8.08 -12.55
N SER A 31 -9.20 -8.83 -13.59
CA SER A 31 -8.51 -10.08 -13.98
C SER A 31 -7.08 -9.87 -14.50
N ALA A 32 -6.67 -8.61 -14.78
CA ALA A 32 -5.34 -8.27 -15.27
C ALA A 32 -4.48 -7.53 -14.22
N ALA A 33 -4.94 -7.41 -12.97
CA ALA A 33 -4.21 -6.73 -11.91
C ALA A 33 -3.13 -7.64 -11.33
N ASP A 34 -1.93 -7.10 -11.11
CA ASP A 34 -0.82 -7.77 -10.43
C ASP A 34 -0.92 -7.62 -8.92
N PHE A 35 -1.57 -6.56 -8.45
CA PHE A 35 -1.88 -6.33 -7.04
C PHE A 35 -3.16 -5.51 -6.87
N PHE A 36 -3.75 -5.62 -5.68
CA PHE A 36 -4.90 -4.82 -5.26
C PHE A 36 -4.51 -3.85 -4.15
N THR A 37 -5.31 -2.78 -3.98
CA THR A 37 -5.23 -1.92 -2.79
C THR A 37 -6.60 -1.76 -2.15
N ILE A 38 -6.63 -1.58 -0.82
CA ILE A 38 -7.88 -1.45 -0.06
C ILE A 38 -7.71 -0.50 1.13
N GLY A 39 -8.67 0.41 1.31
CA GLY A 39 -8.84 1.21 2.52
C GLY A 39 -9.96 0.66 3.39
N TYR A 40 -9.78 0.63 4.72
CA TYR A 40 -10.79 0.06 5.61
C TYR A 40 -11.66 1.10 6.32
N ALA A 41 -11.33 2.40 6.29
CA ALA A 41 -12.13 3.43 6.93
C ALA A 41 -13.57 3.42 6.40
N GLY A 42 -14.55 3.47 7.32
CA GLY A 42 -15.96 3.43 6.96
C GLY A 42 -16.53 2.08 6.54
N ARG A 43 -15.70 1.06 6.30
CA ARG A 43 -16.16 -0.29 5.92
C ARG A 43 -16.32 -1.19 7.14
N LYS A 44 -17.34 -2.06 7.15
CA LYS A 44 -17.42 -3.16 8.11
C LYS A 44 -16.35 -4.21 7.81
N THR A 45 -15.95 -4.96 8.82
CA THR A 45 -14.92 -6.00 8.67
C THR A 45 -15.33 -7.07 7.67
N GLU A 46 -16.62 -7.41 7.65
CA GLU A 46 -17.20 -8.37 6.69
C GLU A 46 -17.14 -7.86 5.25
N GLU A 47 -17.31 -6.56 5.04
CA GLU A 47 -17.21 -5.92 3.71
C GLU A 47 -15.78 -5.97 3.18
N ILE A 48 -14.79 -5.77 4.08
CA ILE A 48 -13.37 -5.91 3.72
C ILE A 48 -13.09 -7.36 3.31
N VAL A 49 -13.49 -8.32 4.12
CA VAL A 49 -13.30 -9.76 3.82
C VAL A 49 -14.01 -10.16 2.52
N LEU A 50 -15.22 -9.64 2.30
CA LEU A 50 -15.98 -9.91 1.08
C LEU A 50 -15.24 -9.38 -0.15
N ALA A 51 -14.75 -8.14 -0.11
CA ALA A 51 -13.96 -7.55 -1.18
C ALA A 51 -12.72 -8.41 -1.50
N LEU A 52 -11.93 -8.75 -0.48
CA LEU A 52 -10.75 -9.60 -0.65
C LEU A 52 -11.09 -10.95 -1.32
N LYS A 53 -12.17 -11.59 -0.90
CA LYS A 53 -12.62 -12.86 -1.50
C LYS A 53 -13.13 -12.71 -2.92
N THR A 54 -13.89 -11.65 -3.20
CA THR A 54 -14.44 -11.38 -4.53
C THR A 54 -13.33 -11.25 -5.57
N TYR A 55 -12.21 -10.64 -5.18
CA TYR A 55 -11.05 -10.48 -6.06
C TYR A 55 -10.01 -11.60 -5.93
N GLY A 56 -10.34 -12.66 -5.19
CA GLY A 56 -9.50 -13.84 -5.05
C GLY A 56 -8.19 -13.60 -4.31
N VAL A 57 -8.12 -12.53 -3.49
CA VAL A 57 -6.90 -12.18 -2.74
C VAL A 57 -6.46 -13.33 -1.85
N ARG A 58 -5.19 -13.72 -1.97
CA ARG A 58 -4.56 -14.77 -1.17
C ARG A 58 -3.79 -14.22 0.01
N THR A 59 -3.16 -13.06 -0.16
CA THR A 59 -2.40 -12.39 0.90
C THR A 59 -2.83 -10.94 1.06
N LEU A 60 -3.20 -10.55 2.29
CA LEU A 60 -3.35 -9.15 2.67
C LEU A 60 -2.04 -8.67 3.29
N VAL A 61 -1.45 -7.64 2.69
CA VAL A 61 -0.26 -6.96 3.21
C VAL A 61 -0.70 -5.66 3.89
N ASP A 62 -0.63 -5.66 5.21
CA ASP A 62 -0.93 -4.49 6.03
C ASP A 62 0.29 -3.56 6.05
N ILE A 63 0.15 -2.39 5.42
CA ILE A 63 1.21 -1.38 5.30
C ILE A 63 1.07 -0.26 6.35
N ARG A 64 0.27 -0.44 7.37
CA ARG A 64 0.19 0.52 8.49
C ARG A 64 1.45 0.42 9.33
N TYR A 65 2.02 1.57 9.72
CA TYR A 65 3.18 1.59 10.63
C TYR A 65 2.87 0.94 11.98
N ASN A 66 1.69 1.24 12.54
CA ASN A 66 1.21 0.67 13.80
C ASN A 66 -0.22 0.12 13.61
N PRO A 67 -0.39 -1.19 13.40
CA PRO A 67 -1.68 -1.82 13.16
C PRO A 67 -2.44 -2.14 14.46
N VAL A 68 -2.54 -1.15 15.34
CA VAL A 68 -3.34 -1.20 16.56
C VAL A 68 -4.51 -0.24 16.41
N SER A 69 -5.72 -0.71 16.62
CA SER A 69 -6.94 0.09 16.61
C SER A 69 -7.68 -0.04 17.94
N MET A 70 -7.78 1.06 18.67
CA MET A 70 -8.56 1.11 19.92
C MET A 70 -10.06 1.12 19.67
N TYR A 71 -10.50 1.76 18.58
CA TYR A 71 -11.91 1.87 18.22
C TYR A 71 -12.46 0.66 17.46
N ARG A 72 -11.56 -0.08 16.82
CA ARG A 72 -11.86 -1.27 16.02
C ARG A 72 -10.86 -2.38 16.33
N PRO A 73 -10.95 -2.99 17.53
CA PRO A 73 -9.97 -4.00 17.99
C PRO A 73 -9.85 -5.20 17.04
N GLU A 74 -10.93 -5.50 16.30
CA GLU A 74 -10.96 -6.58 15.30
C GLU A 74 -10.01 -6.32 14.12
N LEU A 75 -9.66 -5.06 13.84
CA LEU A 75 -8.67 -4.67 12.82
C LEU A 75 -7.24 -4.49 13.39
N SER A 76 -7.03 -4.77 14.68
CA SER A 76 -5.68 -4.85 15.22
C SER A 76 -4.98 -6.10 14.70
N LYS A 77 -3.66 -6.01 14.50
CA LYS A 77 -2.81 -7.01 13.82
C LYS A 77 -3.18 -8.46 14.13
N ASN A 78 -3.16 -8.84 15.40
CA ASN A 78 -3.35 -10.25 15.79
C ASN A 78 -4.80 -10.72 15.57
N ASN A 79 -5.77 -9.87 15.87
CA ASN A 79 -7.20 -10.20 15.69
C ASN A 79 -7.53 -10.32 14.20
N PHE A 80 -7.03 -9.38 13.40
CA PHE A 80 -7.31 -9.37 11.97
C PHE A 80 -6.58 -10.51 11.24
N ALA A 81 -5.34 -10.79 11.62
CA ALA A 81 -4.60 -11.95 11.09
C ALA A 81 -5.34 -13.27 11.34
N ARG A 82 -5.85 -13.48 12.57
CA ARG A 82 -6.65 -14.66 12.91
C ARG A 82 -7.92 -14.73 12.07
N LEU A 83 -8.67 -13.63 12.00
CA LEU A 83 -9.92 -13.54 11.23
C LEU A 83 -9.70 -13.87 9.74
N LEU A 84 -8.64 -13.36 9.14
CA LEU A 84 -8.29 -13.63 7.74
C LEU A 84 -7.85 -15.08 7.54
N SER A 85 -7.05 -15.62 8.46
CA SER A 85 -6.63 -17.03 8.43
C SER A 85 -7.80 -18.01 8.44
N GLU A 86 -8.82 -17.74 9.28
CA GLU A 86 -10.07 -18.53 9.31
C GLU A 86 -10.84 -18.50 7.98
N ARG A 87 -10.49 -17.56 7.10
CA ARG A 87 -11.10 -17.38 5.78
C ARG A 87 -10.19 -17.75 4.60
N GLY A 88 -9.02 -18.34 4.93
CA GLY A 88 -8.04 -18.79 3.95
C GLY A 88 -7.26 -17.66 3.28
N ILE A 89 -7.14 -16.50 3.95
CA ILE A 89 -6.34 -15.37 3.49
C ILE A 89 -5.15 -15.20 4.43
N PHE A 90 -3.95 -15.18 3.88
CA PHE A 90 -2.74 -14.89 4.64
C PHE A 90 -2.68 -13.40 5.00
N TYR A 91 -2.12 -13.11 6.17
CA TYR A 91 -1.88 -11.75 6.64
C TYR A 91 -0.39 -11.54 6.83
N ALA A 92 0.14 -10.53 6.17
CA ALA A 92 1.50 -10.04 6.38
C ALA A 92 1.46 -8.58 6.85
N HIS A 93 2.42 -8.19 7.70
CA HIS A 93 2.56 -6.82 8.15
C HIS A 93 3.95 -6.30 7.80
N LEU A 94 4.01 -5.24 7.00
CA LEU A 94 5.23 -4.56 6.58
C LEU A 94 5.24 -3.12 7.11
N PRO A 95 5.66 -2.91 8.38
CA PRO A 95 5.71 -1.57 8.98
C PRO A 95 6.67 -0.64 8.25
N GLU A 96 7.66 -1.17 7.53
CA GLU A 96 8.61 -0.42 6.70
C GLU A 96 7.92 0.35 5.56
N LEU A 97 6.75 -0.10 5.14
CA LEU A 97 5.89 0.58 4.16
C LEU A 97 4.90 1.55 4.82
N GLY A 98 4.92 1.66 6.14
CA GLY A 98 4.07 2.58 6.89
C GLY A 98 4.76 3.90 7.18
N VAL A 99 3.98 4.97 7.37
CA VAL A 99 4.51 6.29 7.74
C VAL A 99 4.80 6.34 9.25
N PRO A 100 6.06 6.58 9.68
CA PRO A 100 6.44 6.68 11.09
C PRO A 100 5.72 7.81 11.84
N ARG A 101 5.67 7.69 13.16
CA ARG A 101 4.97 8.66 14.02
C ARG A 101 5.58 10.06 13.98
N ASP A 102 6.90 10.16 13.94
CA ASP A 102 7.63 11.43 13.88
C ASP A 102 7.37 12.19 12.57
N ILE A 103 7.27 11.48 11.45
CA ILE A 103 6.91 12.06 10.14
C ILE A 103 5.45 12.54 10.15
N ARG A 104 4.53 11.76 10.75
CA ARG A 104 3.13 12.20 10.94
C ARG A 104 3.03 13.42 11.85
N ALA A 105 3.82 13.47 12.93
CA ALA A 105 3.86 14.61 13.83
C ALA A 105 4.33 15.89 13.13
N LYS A 106 5.37 15.79 12.30
CA LYS A 106 5.84 16.92 11.47
C LYS A 106 4.76 17.41 10.49
N ALA A 107 4.03 16.52 9.87
CA ALA A 107 2.93 16.89 8.97
C ALA A 107 1.82 17.64 9.70
N ILE A 108 1.50 17.25 10.94
CA ILE A 108 0.54 17.97 11.79
C ILE A 108 1.09 19.36 12.16
N GLU A 109 2.35 19.43 12.58
CA GLU A 109 3.00 20.68 12.96
C GLU A 109 3.06 21.69 11.81
N THR A 110 3.37 21.25 10.60
CA THR A 110 3.45 22.09 9.41
C THR A 110 2.11 22.34 8.74
N GLY A 111 1.06 21.60 9.09
CA GLY A 111 -0.24 21.64 8.43
C GLY A 111 -0.21 21.14 6.98
N SER A 112 0.86 20.46 6.56
CA SER A 112 1.02 19.96 5.19
C SER A 112 1.34 18.46 5.18
N ARG A 113 0.69 17.74 4.28
CA ARG A 113 1.01 16.32 3.98
C ARG A 113 2.24 16.15 3.09
N ASP A 114 2.76 17.22 2.48
CA ASP A 114 3.93 17.15 1.61
C ASP A 114 5.13 16.52 2.34
N VAL A 115 5.28 16.78 3.63
CA VAL A 115 6.30 16.14 4.48
C VAL A 115 6.19 14.62 4.46
N ILE A 116 4.96 14.09 4.47
CA ILE A 116 4.72 12.65 4.38
C ILE A 116 5.07 12.14 2.99
N TRP A 117 4.62 12.86 1.95
CA TRP A 117 4.83 12.43 0.56
C TRP A 117 6.31 12.43 0.19
N ASP A 118 7.03 13.50 0.50
CA ASP A 118 8.46 13.61 0.23
C ASP A 118 9.27 12.51 0.97
N TRP A 119 8.93 12.27 2.24
CA TRP A 119 9.56 11.19 3.00
C TRP A 119 9.24 9.82 2.38
N TYR A 120 7.97 9.59 2.06
CA TYR A 120 7.48 8.30 1.59
C TYR A 120 8.09 7.94 0.24
N ASP A 121 8.09 8.85 -0.72
CA ASP A 121 8.63 8.65 -2.05
C ASP A 121 10.13 8.29 -1.99
N ASN A 122 10.88 8.95 -1.09
CA ASN A 122 12.31 8.66 -0.92
C ASN A 122 12.56 7.30 -0.25
N VAL A 123 11.86 7.00 0.85
CA VAL A 123 12.11 5.79 1.65
C VAL A 123 11.56 4.55 0.97
N VAL A 124 10.35 4.64 0.44
CA VAL A 124 9.69 3.49 -0.22
C VAL A 124 10.36 3.16 -1.54
N ALA A 125 10.73 4.15 -2.34
CA ALA A 125 11.48 3.90 -3.56
C ALA A 125 12.81 3.18 -3.28
N ALA A 126 13.52 3.61 -2.22
CA ALA A 126 14.76 2.96 -1.81
C ALA A 126 14.53 1.54 -1.26
N PHE A 127 13.44 1.31 -0.53
CA PHE A 127 13.06 -0.01 -0.04
C PHE A 127 12.70 -0.95 -1.18
N LEU A 128 11.82 -0.55 -2.08
CA LEU A 128 11.38 -1.36 -3.21
C LEU A 128 12.54 -1.66 -4.17
N GLY A 129 13.40 -0.68 -4.45
CA GLY A 129 14.57 -0.89 -5.31
C GLY A 129 15.51 -2.00 -4.83
N ARG A 130 15.56 -2.26 -3.51
CA ARG A 130 16.36 -3.36 -2.91
C ARG A 130 15.58 -4.64 -2.72
N ASN A 131 14.28 -4.56 -2.49
CA ASN A 131 13.47 -5.66 -1.99
C ASN A 131 12.33 -6.06 -2.93
N LEU A 132 12.20 -5.47 -4.12
CA LEU A 132 11.06 -5.75 -5.02
C LEU A 132 10.92 -7.24 -5.32
N HIS A 133 12.01 -7.91 -5.63
CA HIS A 133 12.00 -9.36 -5.92
C HIS A 133 11.51 -10.17 -4.71
N PHE A 134 11.98 -9.83 -3.51
CA PHE A 134 11.50 -10.44 -2.27
C PHE A 134 10.02 -10.15 -2.07
N PHE A 135 9.60 -8.89 -2.22
CA PHE A 135 8.20 -8.49 -2.07
C PHE A 135 7.27 -9.27 -3.01
N LEU A 136 7.65 -9.42 -4.28
CA LEU A 136 6.84 -10.12 -5.27
C LEU A 136 6.77 -11.64 -5.04
N ASN A 137 7.85 -12.26 -4.54
CA ASN A 137 7.95 -13.71 -4.46
C ASN A 137 7.70 -14.30 -3.06
N SER A 138 7.58 -13.46 -2.02
CA SER A 138 7.37 -13.94 -0.65
C SER A 138 5.91 -14.17 -0.28
N PHE A 139 4.98 -13.76 -1.13
CA PHE A 139 3.55 -13.83 -0.85
C PHE A 139 2.82 -14.73 -1.85
N GLU A 140 1.76 -15.38 -1.39
CA GLU A 140 0.80 -16.01 -2.30
C GLU A 140 -0.05 -14.93 -2.98
N HIS A 141 -0.07 -14.93 -4.29
CA HIS A 141 -0.84 -14.00 -5.12
C HIS A 141 -2.26 -14.49 -5.41
N PRO A 142 -3.22 -13.59 -5.66
CA PRO A 142 -3.09 -12.13 -5.69
C PRO A 142 -2.90 -11.49 -4.31
N VAL A 143 -2.14 -10.38 -4.27
CA VAL A 143 -1.84 -9.61 -3.06
C VAL A 143 -2.72 -8.36 -2.99
N ALA A 144 -3.20 -7.99 -1.79
CA ALA A 144 -3.84 -6.69 -1.54
C ALA A 144 -3.04 -5.90 -0.49
N LEU A 145 -2.75 -4.64 -0.80
CA LEU A 145 -2.10 -3.69 0.11
C LEU A 145 -3.17 -2.95 0.90
N MET A 146 -3.15 -3.03 2.23
CA MET A 146 -4.17 -2.39 3.07
C MET A 146 -3.62 -1.23 3.88
N CYS A 147 -4.34 -0.11 3.84
CA CYS A 147 -4.15 1.02 4.74
C CYS A 147 -5.47 1.51 5.33
N THR A 148 -5.47 2.64 6.02
CA THR A 148 -6.62 3.16 6.75
C THR A 148 -7.63 3.87 5.85
N GLU A 149 -7.18 4.89 5.14
CA GLU A 149 -8.01 5.85 4.41
C GLU A 149 -8.81 5.15 3.29
N ILE A 150 -10.08 5.53 3.12
CA ILE A 150 -10.93 5.00 2.05
C ILE A 150 -10.50 5.56 0.69
N ASP A 151 -10.25 6.88 0.62
CA ASP A 151 -9.72 7.51 -0.58
C ASP A 151 -8.23 7.19 -0.72
N PRO A 152 -7.81 6.52 -1.80
CA PRO A 152 -6.40 6.22 -2.04
C PRO A 152 -5.53 7.47 -2.14
N HIS A 153 -6.03 8.57 -2.71
CA HIS A 153 -5.27 9.82 -2.88
C HIS A 153 -4.92 10.50 -1.55
N GLU A 154 -5.70 10.23 -0.51
CA GLU A 154 -5.45 10.70 0.86
C GLU A 154 -4.50 9.77 1.63
N CYS A 155 -4.02 8.70 1.00
CA CYS A 155 -3.29 7.61 1.64
C CYS A 155 -1.93 7.34 0.98
N HIS A 156 -0.94 7.02 1.81
CA HIS A 156 0.38 6.61 1.33
C HIS A 156 0.36 5.31 0.48
N ARG A 157 -0.71 4.49 0.56
CA ARG A 157 -0.86 3.33 -0.34
C ARG A 157 -0.91 3.73 -1.81
N HIS A 158 -1.44 4.91 -2.12
CA HIS A 158 -1.44 5.44 -3.49
C HIS A 158 -0.02 5.68 -4.00
N ARG A 159 0.85 6.28 -3.17
CA ARG A 159 2.27 6.47 -3.51
C ARG A 159 2.99 5.14 -3.72
N LEU A 160 2.68 4.14 -2.89
CA LEU A 160 3.19 2.78 -3.07
C LEU A 160 2.71 2.16 -4.39
N SER A 161 1.43 2.33 -4.72
CA SER A 161 0.88 1.84 -5.99
C SER A 161 1.57 2.46 -7.19
N LEU A 162 1.76 3.79 -7.20
CA LEU A 162 2.48 4.48 -8.26
C LEU A 162 3.92 3.95 -8.41
N ALA A 163 4.62 3.74 -7.28
CA ALA A 163 5.99 3.20 -7.32
C ALA A 163 6.04 1.77 -7.89
N LEU A 164 5.05 0.93 -7.60
CA LEU A 164 4.93 -0.42 -8.17
C LEU A 164 4.55 -0.37 -9.65
N GLU A 165 3.67 0.57 -10.04
CA GLU A 165 3.28 0.77 -11.44
C GLU A 165 4.46 1.27 -12.28
N ASP A 166 5.29 2.15 -11.75
CA ASP A 166 6.54 2.59 -12.42
C ASP A 166 7.53 1.44 -12.65
N MET A 167 7.42 0.37 -11.85
CA MET A 167 8.18 -0.88 -12.01
C MET A 167 7.49 -1.89 -12.96
N GLY A 168 6.38 -1.49 -13.60
CA GLY A 168 5.67 -2.28 -14.62
C GLY A 168 4.53 -3.13 -14.09
N MET A 169 4.18 -3.05 -12.80
CA MET A 169 3.04 -3.76 -12.22
C MET A 169 1.71 -3.02 -12.50
N LYS A 170 0.60 -3.74 -12.45
CA LYS A 170 -0.75 -3.16 -12.61
C LYS A 170 -1.50 -3.25 -11.29
N GLY A 171 -1.85 -2.09 -10.73
CA GLY A 171 -2.66 -1.97 -9.53
C GLY A 171 -4.15 -1.84 -9.81
N PHE A 172 -4.98 -2.27 -8.84
CA PHE A 172 -6.43 -2.09 -8.87
C PHE A 172 -6.96 -1.82 -7.46
N GLU A 173 -7.75 -0.75 -7.29
CA GLU A 173 -8.39 -0.40 -6.01
C GLU A 173 -9.70 -1.18 -5.82
N ILE A 174 -9.91 -1.79 -4.62
CA ILE A 174 -11.09 -2.58 -4.28
C ILE A 174 -11.80 -2.11 -3.01
#